data_c294bdb5b77edd0b0a9358788bb1e044
#
_entry.id   c294bdb5b77edd0b0a9358788bb1e044
#
_cell.length_a   1.000
_cell.length_b   1.000
_cell.length_c   1.000
_cell.angle_alpha   90.00
_cell.angle_beta   90.00
_cell.angle_gamma   90.00
#
_symmetry.space_group_name_H-M   'P 1'
#
loop_
_entity.id
_entity.type
_entity.pdbx_description
1 polymer ?
#
loop_
_entity_poly.entity_id
_entity_poly.type
_entity_poly.pdbx_seq_one_letter_code
_entity_poly.pdbx_strand_id
1 'polypeptide(L)'
;EINDKAKAQGVDGSIVGMENGEAVKASEVVVVCLPPEYTKGTLEGISDSFTNQVVISPVVPMKFGKVVSYDPPESGSAAIEIQNVLPDTVNVVSAYHNIPAKGLANFEKPLDYDVVICGDNDDAKSLVTKLTEEMPILKAIDAGPLEISAMIEAITPLIINMNKKHKHEFSIKFI
;
A
#
# COMPACT_ATOMS: atom_id res chain seq x y z
N GLU A 1 22.90 3.73 -5.42
CA GLU A 1 22.66 3.12 -4.07
C GLU A 1 21.54 2.09 -4.08
N ILE A 2 20.29 2.41 -4.54
CA ILE A 2 19.18 1.44 -4.58
C ILE A 2 19.48 0.34 -5.59
N ASN A 3 19.89 0.69 -6.81
CA ASN A 3 20.25 -0.27 -7.84
C ASN A 3 21.43 -1.18 -7.43
N ASP A 4 22.39 -0.64 -6.68
CA ASP A 4 23.54 -1.42 -6.20
C ASP A 4 23.09 -2.45 -5.16
N LYS A 5 22.17 -2.07 -4.28
CA LYS A 5 21.55 -3.00 -3.31
C LYS A 5 20.72 -4.08 -4.01
N ALA A 6 19.92 -3.70 -5.01
CA ALA A 6 19.13 -4.65 -5.79
C ALA A 6 20.02 -5.68 -6.51
N LYS A 7 21.07 -5.22 -7.19
CA LYS A 7 22.05 -6.10 -7.84
C LYS A 7 22.78 -7.03 -6.88
N ALA A 8 23.16 -6.52 -5.70
CA ALA A 8 23.81 -7.34 -4.67
C ALA A 8 22.89 -8.47 -4.14
N GLN A 9 21.59 -8.34 -4.35
CA GLN A 9 20.56 -9.32 -3.98
C GLN A 9 20.07 -10.16 -5.17
N GLY A 10 20.74 -10.09 -6.32
CA GLY A 10 20.42 -10.88 -7.50
C GLY A 10 19.19 -10.40 -8.27
N VAL A 11 18.74 -9.16 -8.05
CA VAL A 11 17.64 -8.56 -8.81
C VAL A 11 18.18 -8.07 -10.16
N ASP A 12 17.74 -8.71 -11.23
CA ASP A 12 17.99 -8.26 -12.60
C ASP A 12 16.99 -7.17 -12.98
N GLY A 13 17.48 -5.95 -13.10
CA GLY A 13 16.67 -4.80 -13.47
C GLY A 13 17.32 -3.48 -13.08
N SER A 14 16.72 -2.39 -13.51
CA SER A 14 17.13 -1.05 -13.13
C SER A 14 15.96 -0.29 -12.51
N ILE A 15 16.20 0.34 -11.38
CA ILE A 15 15.27 1.28 -10.77
C ILE A 15 15.64 2.66 -11.29
N VAL A 16 14.73 3.32 -11.97
CA VAL A 16 14.92 4.64 -12.59
C VAL A 16 14.05 5.64 -11.85
N GLY A 17 14.65 6.76 -11.42
CA GLY A 17 13.91 7.90 -10.88
C GLY A 17 13.38 8.76 -12.02
N MET A 18 12.13 9.19 -11.92
CA MET A 18 11.49 10.11 -12.87
C MET A 18 10.39 10.92 -12.18
N GLU A 19 9.87 11.93 -12.86
CA GLU A 19 8.72 12.69 -12.36
C GLU A 19 7.48 11.81 -12.23
N ASN A 20 6.62 12.08 -11.23
CA ASN A 20 5.49 11.23 -10.89
C ASN A 20 4.57 10.92 -12.08
N GLY A 21 4.22 11.95 -12.88
CA GLY A 21 3.37 11.75 -14.05
C GLY A 21 4.00 10.88 -15.14
N GLU A 22 5.32 10.96 -15.32
CA GLU A 22 6.06 10.12 -16.25
C GLU A 22 6.16 8.68 -15.73
N ALA A 23 6.38 8.51 -14.42
CA ALA A 23 6.39 7.20 -13.77
C ALA A 23 5.04 6.48 -13.93
N VAL A 24 3.94 7.19 -13.73
CA VAL A 24 2.58 6.65 -13.95
C VAL A 24 2.40 6.19 -15.39
N LYS A 25 2.73 7.03 -16.38
CA LYS A 25 2.59 6.69 -17.81
C LYS A 25 3.43 5.49 -18.24
N ALA A 26 4.56 5.27 -17.57
CA ALA A 26 5.48 4.17 -17.87
C ALA A 26 5.15 2.87 -17.10
N SER A 27 4.10 2.85 -16.28
CA SER A 27 3.80 1.76 -15.37
C SER A 27 2.41 1.16 -15.61
N GLU A 28 2.27 -0.14 -15.40
CA GLU A 28 0.98 -0.84 -15.34
C GLU A 28 0.43 -0.87 -13.90
N VAL A 29 1.33 -0.86 -12.93
CA VAL A 29 1.01 -0.85 -11.50
C VAL A 29 1.69 0.34 -10.82
N VAL A 30 0.92 1.10 -10.06
CA VAL A 30 1.41 2.28 -9.31
C VAL A 30 1.18 2.07 -7.82
N VAL A 31 2.23 2.16 -7.01
CA VAL A 31 2.10 2.11 -5.55
C VAL A 31 2.18 3.52 -4.99
N VAL A 32 1.13 3.97 -4.31
CA VAL A 32 1.03 5.33 -3.76
C VAL A 32 1.68 5.39 -2.38
N CYS A 33 3.00 5.58 -2.34
CA CYS A 33 3.78 5.71 -1.10
C CYS A 33 3.96 7.18 -0.70
N LEU A 34 2.85 7.90 -0.50
CA LEU A 34 2.83 9.31 -0.12
C LEU A 34 2.30 9.48 1.32
N PRO A 35 2.76 10.50 2.07
CA PRO A 35 2.08 10.88 3.30
C PRO A 35 0.62 11.27 3.03
N PRO A 36 -0.33 10.90 3.93
CA PRO A 36 -1.76 11.11 3.68
C PRO A 36 -2.13 12.54 3.30
N GLU A 37 -1.52 13.53 3.96
CA GLU A 37 -1.77 14.97 3.72
C GLU A 37 -1.38 15.46 2.33
N TYR A 38 -0.51 14.75 1.63
CA TYR A 38 -0.06 15.11 0.27
C TYR A 38 -0.68 14.22 -0.82
N THR A 39 -1.30 13.11 -0.44
CA THR A 39 -1.78 12.09 -1.38
C THR A 39 -2.78 12.67 -2.36
N LYS A 40 -3.88 13.26 -1.86
CA LYS A 40 -4.93 13.81 -2.71
C LYS A 40 -4.41 14.87 -3.69
N GLY A 41 -3.75 15.91 -3.18
CA GLY A 41 -3.27 17.01 -4.03
C GLY A 41 -2.22 16.57 -5.06
N THR A 42 -1.37 15.60 -4.71
CA THR A 42 -0.40 15.04 -5.67
C THR A 42 -1.10 14.28 -6.79
N LEU A 43 -2.06 13.41 -6.45
CA LEU A 43 -2.78 12.62 -7.45
C LEU A 43 -3.68 13.47 -8.33
N GLU A 44 -4.37 14.48 -7.77
CA GLU A 44 -5.13 15.46 -8.56
C GLU A 44 -4.25 16.17 -9.59
N GLY A 45 -3.03 16.55 -9.19
CA GLY A 45 -2.08 17.24 -10.06
C GLY A 45 -1.52 16.40 -11.22
N ILE A 46 -1.63 15.08 -11.16
CA ILE A 46 -1.15 14.16 -12.20
C ILE A 46 -2.24 13.21 -12.71
N SER A 47 -3.51 13.46 -12.39
CA SER A 47 -4.63 12.55 -12.74
C SER A 47 -4.71 12.26 -14.23
N ASP A 48 -4.40 13.24 -15.09
CA ASP A 48 -4.34 13.08 -16.56
C ASP A 48 -3.24 12.11 -17.05
N SER A 49 -2.32 11.71 -16.16
CA SER A 49 -1.29 10.72 -16.49
C SER A 49 -1.78 9.29 -16.35
N PHE A 50 -2.90 9.10 -15.64
CA PHE A 50 -3.51 7.79 -15.46
C PHE A 50 -4.44 7.46 -16.63
N THR A 51 -4.48 6.17 -16.99
CA THR A 51 -5.35 5.63 -18.04
C THR A 51 -6.12 4.40 -17.55
N ASN A 52 -5.41 3.32 -17.23
CA ASN A 52 -5.99 2.04 -16.81
C ASN A 52 -5.08 1.27 -15.84
N GLN A 53 -4.21 1.97 -15.14
CA GLN A 53 -3.29 1.35 -14.18
C GLN A 53 -4.05 0.71 -13.02
N VAL A 54 -3.45 -0.31 -12.43
CA VAL A 54 -3.82 -0.77 -11.09
C VAL A 54 -3.06 0.07 -10.07
N VAL A 55 -3.79 0.73 -9.18
CA VAL A 55 -3.20 1.56 -8.14
C VAL A 55 -3.28 0.84 -6.80
N ILE A 56 -2.15 0.61 -6.17
CA ILE A 56 -2.07 0.01 -4.83
C ILE A 56 -1.95 1.14 -3.80
N SER A 57 -2.86 1.17 -2.84
CA SER A 57 -2.86 2.12 -1.74
C SER A 57 -2.43 1.46 -0.42
N PRO A 58 -1.22 1.69 0.06
CA PRO A 58 -0.80 1.38 1.42
C PRO A 58 -1.01 2.56 2.38
N VAL A 59 -1.68 3.62 1.95
CA VAL A 59 -1.83 4.87 2.70
C VAL A 59 -2.72 4.67 3.91
N VAL A 60 -2.27 5.12 5.08
CA VAL A 60 -3.05 5.09 6.32
C VAL A 60 -3.11 6.49 6.92
N PRO A 61 -4.27 7.13 6.90
CA PRO A 61 -4.46 8.41 7.57
C PRO A 61 -4.41 8.24 9.09
N MET A 62 -3.45 8.88 9.74
CA MET A 62 -3.22 8.74 11.17
C MET A 62 -2.94 10.07 11.83
N LYS A 63 -3.49 10.25 13.02
CA LYS A 63 -3.16 11.35 13.92
C LYS A 63 -2.24 10.86 15.03
N PHE A 64 -1.08 11.49 15.11
CA PHE A 64 -0.07 11.16 16.10
C PHE A 64 -0.24 12.01 17.36
N GLY A 65 -0.24 11.33 18.54
CA GLY A 65 -0.37 11.94 19.83
C GLY A 65 0.11 10.99 20.93
N LYS A 66 -0.46 11.13 22.14
CA LYS A 66 -0.22 10.17 23.22
C LYS A 66 -0.62 8.74 22.79
N VAL A 67 -1.68 8.65 22.02
CA VAL A 67 -2.16 7.45 21.33
C VAL A 67 -2.19 7.78 19.84
N VAL A 68 -1.84 6.85 18.99
CA VAL A 68 -2.02 6.96 17.53
C VAL A 68 -3.45 6.55 17.21
N SER A 69 -4.18 7.39 16.50
CA SER A 69 -5.56 7.12 16.10
C SER A 69 -5.69 7.11 14.58
N TYR A 70 -6.67 6.39 14.08
CA TYR A 70 -7.10 6.48 12.70
C TYR A 70 -7.83 7.82 12.50
N ASP A 71 -7.50 8.53 11.44
CA ASP A 71 -8.02 9.88 11.14
C ASP A 71 -8.44 9.94 9.66
N PRO A 72 -9.53 9.22 9.28
CA PRO A 72 -9.92 9.07 7.88
C PRO A 72 -10.38 10.40 7.27
N PRO A 73 -10.23 10.55 5.93
CA PRO A 73 -10.86 11.64 5.18
C PRO A 73 -12.39 11.50 5.19
N GLU A 74 -13.10 12.54 4.72
CA GLU A 74 -14.58 12.54 4.62
C GLU A 74 -15.11 11.39 3.74
N SER A 75 -14.34 10.93 2.78
CA SER A 75 -14.67 9.76 1.93
C SER A 75 -14.68 8.44 2.69
N GLY A 76 -14.21 8.39 3.95
CA GLY A 76 -14.20 7.22 4.82
C GLY A 76 -12.88 6.46 4.88
N SER A 77 -12.08 6.45 3.80
CA SER A 77 -10.75 5.83 3.76
C SER A 77 -9.83 6.52 2.76
N ALA A 78 -8.51 6.36 2.93
CA ALA A 78 -7.55 6.86 1.95
C ALA A 78 -7.71 6.18 0.58
N ALA A 79 -8.00 4.89 0.56
CA ALA A 79 -8.19 4.17 -0.69
C ALA A 79 -9.41 4.68 -1.48
N ILE A 80 -10.53 4.97 -0.82
CA ILE A 80 -11.71 5.58 -1.45
C ILE A 80 -11.39 7.02 -1.90
N GLU A 81 -10.67 7.81 -1.10
CA GLU A 81 -10.27 9.15 -1.51
C GLU A 81 -9.39 9.11 -2.77
N ILE A 82 -8.45 8.17 -2.84
CA ILE A 82 -7.62 7.96 -4.03
C ILE A 82 -8.49 7.58 -5.24
N GLN A 83 -9.42 6.63 -5.10
CA GLN A 83 -10.31 6.24 -6.20
C GLN A 83 -11.13 7.42 -6.70
N ASN A 84 -11.62 8.28 -5.81
CA ASN A 84 -12.46 9.44 -6.15
C ASN A 84 -11.72 10.54 -6.94
N VAL A 85 -10.38 10.59 -6.89
CA VAL A 85 -9.59 11.59 -7.61
C VAL A 85 -8.96 11.05 -8.89
N LEU A 86 -9.02 9.75 -9.11
CA LEU A 86 -8.48 9.09 -10.30
C LEU A 86 -9.59 8.82 -11.33
N PRO A 87 -9.25 8.67 -12.62
CA PRO A 87 -10.22 8.27 -13.64
C PRO A 87 -10.92 6.95 -13.31
N ASP A 88 -12.18 6.79 -13.69
CA ASP A 88 -12.98 5.57 -13.47
C ASP A 88 -12.38 4.30 -14.09
N THR A 89 -11.47 4.46 -15.05
CA THR A 89 -10.75 3.37 -15.69
C THR A 89 -9.60 2.81 -14.84
N VAL A 90 -9.22 3.52 -13.78
CA VAL A 90 -8.16 3.14 -12.84
C VAL A 90 -8.79 2.33 -11.71
N ASN A 91 -8.18 1.19 -11.39
CA ASN A 91 -8.65 0.30 -10.33
C ASN A 91 -7.77 0.43 -9.10
N VAL A 92 -8.33 0.94 -8.00
CA VAL A 92 -7.62 1.03 -6.72
C VAL A 92 -7.76 -0.26 -5.93
N VAL A 93 -6.64 -0.76 -5.43
CA VAL A 93 -6.56 -1.88 -4.49
C VAL A 93 -5.88 -1.40 -3.21
N SER A 94 -6.57 -1.48 -2.11
CA SER A 94 -6.08 -1.19 -0.76
C SER A 94 -5.28 -2.38 -0.25
N ALA A 95 -3.98 -2.21 0.07
CA ALA A 95 -3.10 -3.30 0.49
C ALA A 95 -1.86 -2.82 1.26
N TYR A 96 -1.16 -3.73 1.93
CA TYR A 96 0.14 -3.55 2.62
C TYR A 96 0.15 -2.64 3.86
N HIS A 97 -0.98 -2.23 4.40
CA HIS A 97 -1.07 -1.31 5.54
C HIS A 97 -0.38 -1.82 6.81
N ASN A 98 -0.39 -3.12 7.02
CA ASN A 98 0.15 -3.79 8.20
C ASN A 98 1.59 -4.30 8.03
N ILE A 99 2.21 -4.09 6.87
CA ILE A 99 3.55 -4.59 6.60
C ILE A 99 4.60 -3.56 7.03
N PRO A 100 5.50 -3.91 7.96
CA PRO A 100 6.53 -2.98 8.41
C PRO A 100 7.58 -2.76 7.33
N ALA A 101 7.83 -1.50 6.96
CA ALA A 101 8.81 -1.12 5.94
C ALA A 101 10.23 -1.67 6.24
N LYS A 102 10.62 -1.74 7.52
CA LYS A 102 11.87 -2.34 7.95
C LYS A 102 11.94 -3.84 7.68
N GLY A 103 10.79 -4.52 7.78
CA GLY A 103 10.68 -5.94 7.45
C GLY A 103 10.86 -6.17 5.95
N LEU A 104 10.17 -5.38 5.11
CA LEU A 104 10.33 -5.44 3.66
C LEU A 104 11.77 -5.15 3.19
N ALA A 105 12.50 -4.31 3.91
CA ALA A 105 13.89 -4.00 3.59
C ALA A 105 14.89 -5.10 4.00
N ASN A 106 14.46 -6.10 4.76
CA ASN A 106 15.31 -7.19 5.24
C ASN A 106 14.92 -8.52 4.58
N PHE A 107 15.48 -8.78 3.42
CA PHE A 107 15.22 -9.98 2.62
C PHE A 107 15.74 -11.30 3.24
N GLU A 108 16.60 -11.20 4.27
CA GLU A 108 17.12 -12.40 4.97
C GLU A 108 16.12 -12.92 6.01
N LYS A 109 15.21 -12.06 6.49
CA LYS A 109 14.21 -12.42 7.48
C LYS A 109 12.83 -12.52 6.82
N PRO A 110 12.30 -13.71 6.65
CA PRO A 110 10.98 -13.88 6.04
C PRO A 110 9.89 -13.24 6.89
N LEU A 111 8.96 -12.55 6.24
CA LEU A 111 7.79 -11.93 6.85
C LEU A 111 6.63 -12.92 6.79
N ASP A 112 6.36 -13.64 7.89
CA ASP A 112 5.20 -14.53 7.98
C ASP A 112 3.95 -13.72 8.38
N TYR A 113 3.49 -12.85 7.46
CA TYR A 113 2.35 -11.96 7.66
C TYR A 113 1.32 -12.13 6.55
N ASP A 114 0.06 -11.88 6.88
CA ASP A 114 -1.00 -11.80 5.89
C ASP A 114 -1.18 -10.35 5.43
N VAL A 115 -1.35 -10.17 4.13
CA VAL A 115 -1.68 -8.90 3.49
C VAL A 115 -3.16 -8.93 3.12
N VAL A 116 -3.95 -8.15 3.83
CA VAL A 116 -5.36 -8.00 3.49
C VAL A 116 -5.50 -7.05 2.32
N ILE A 117 -6.24 -7.45 1.30
CA ILE A 117 -6.51 -6.65 0.10
C ILE A 117 -8.01 -6.39 -0.05
N CYS A 118 -8.35 -5.19 -0.48
CA CYS A 118 -9.71 -4.76 -0.80
C CYS A 118 -9.71 -4.04 -2.14
N GLY A 119 -10.76 -4.25 -2.95
CA GLY A 119 -10.91 -3.59 -4.24
C GLY A 119 -12.16 -4.06 -4.97
N ASP A 120 -12.65 -3.27 -5.90
CA ASP A 120 -13.91 -3.53 -6.60
C ASP A 120 -13.70 -4.31 -7.92
N ASN A 121 -12.46 -4.42 -8.38
CA ASN A 121 -12.11 -5.13 -9.61
C ASN A 121 -11.34 -6.42 -9.28
N ASP A 122 -11.89 -7.57 -9.66
CA ASP A 122 -11.32 -8.89 -9.35
C ASP A 122 -10.00 -9.16 -10.08
N ASP A 123 -9.81 -8.64 -11.29
CA ASP A 123 -8.56 -8.79 -12.03
C ASP A 123 -7.45 -7.98 -11.38
N ALA A 124 -7.75 -6.76 -10.92
CA ALA A 124 -6.81 -5.91 -10.18
C ALA A 124 -6.41 -6.56 -8.84
N LYS A 125 -7.38 -7.12 -8.08
CA LYS A 125 -7.10 -7.88 -6.86
C LYS A 125 -6.24 -9.11 -7.13
N SER A 126 -6.54 -9.87 -8.20
CA SER A 126 -5.75 -11.03 -8.62
C SER A 126 -4.31 -10.65 -8.96
N LEU A 127 -4.09 -9.51 -9.64
CA LEU A 127 -2.76 -9.00 -9.93
C LEU A 127 -2.00 -8.68 -8.65
N VAL A 128 -2.62 -7.95 -7.70
CA VAL A 128 -1.99 -7.60 -6.41
C VAL A 128 -1.72 -8.85 -5.57
N THR A 129 -2.61 -9.84 -5.59
CA THR A 129 -2.38 -11.15 -4.96
C THR A 129 -1.12 -11.81 -5.49
N LYS A 130 -0.98 -11.93 -6.81
CA LYS A 130 0.22 -12.53 -7.44
C LYS A 130 1.50 -11.77 -7.06
N LEU A 131 1.49 -10.44 -7.13
CA LEU A 131 2.62 -9.61 -6.73
C LEU A 131 2.99 -9.79 -5.25
N THR A 132 1.99 -9.98 -4.39
CA THR A 132 2.20 -10.22 -2.95
C THR A 132 2.85 -11.58 -2.70
N GLU A 133 2.38 -12.61 -3.40
CA GLU A 133 2.82 -14.00 -3.22
C GLU A 133 4.18 -14.29 -3.88
N GLU A 134 4.67 -13.41 -4.76
CA GLU A 134 6.07 -13.41 -5.22
C GLU A 134 7.05 -13.04 -4.08
N MET A 135 6.58 -12.35 -3.06
CA MET A 135 7.38 -12.08 -1.86
C MET A 135 7.32 -13.28 -0.91
N PRO A 136 8.46 -13.92 -0.59
CA PRO A 136 8.47 -15.13 0.22
C PRO A 136 7.72 -14.96 1.55
N ILE A 137 6.75 -15.85 1.79
CA ILE A 137 5.99 -16.00 3.05
C ILE A 137 4.90 -14.92 3.25
N LEU A 138 4.75 -13.93 2.40
CA LEU A 138 3.55 -13.10 2.41
C LEU A 138 2.39 -13.87 1.78
N LYS A 139 1.22 -13.75 2.37
CA LYS A 139 -0.03 -14.32 1.86
C LYS A 139 -1.05 -13.21 1.68
N ALA A 140 -1.63 -13.12 0.50
CA ALA A 140 -2.71 -12.18 0.23
C ALA A 140 -4.06 -12.79 0.65
N ILE A 141 -4.91 -11.98 1.29
CA ILE A 141 -6.27 -12.36 1.68
C ILE A 141 -7.22 -11.30 1.12
N ASP A 142 -8.06 -11.71 0.18
CA ASP A 142 -9.13 -10.85 -0.35
C ASP A 142 -10.23 -10.69 0.71
N ALA A 143 -10.43 -9.46 1.15
CA ALA A 143 -11.45 -9.11 2.14
C ALA A 143 -12.72 -8.51 1.49
N GLY A 144 -12.74 -8.36 0.16
CA GLY A 144 -13.92 -7.88 -0.57
C GLY A 144 -13.77 -6.47 -1.15
N PRO A 145 -14.86 -5.68 -1.19
CA PRO A 145 -14.90 -4.41 -1.90
C PRO A 145 -14.03 -3.32 -1.27
N LEU A 146 -13.71 -2.29 -2.05
CA LEU A 146 -12.93 -1.14 -1.61
C LEU A 146 -13.58 -0.39 -0.44
N GLU A 147 -14.89 -0.46 -0.32
CA GLU A 147 -15.68 0.16 0.76
C GLU A 147 -15.21 -0.23 2.17
N ILE A 148 -14.69 -1.44 2.35
CA ILE A 148 -14.22 -1.91 3.67
C ILE A 148 -12.79 -1.53 4.00
N SER A 149 -12.08 -0.80 3.13
CA SER A 149 -10.67 -0.40 3.32
C SER A 149 -10.43 0.32 4.65
N ALA A 150 -11.38 1.12 5.12
CA ALA A 150 -11.28 1.82 6.41
C ALA A 150 -10.99 0.87 7.58
N MET A 151 -11.53 -0.34 7.55
CA MET A 151 -11.32 -1.35 8.60
C MET A 151 -9.89 -1.84 8.60
N ILE A 152 -9.30 -1.99 7.42
CA ILE A 152 -7.92 -2.47 7.27
C ILE A 152 -6.91 -1.36 7.57
N GLU A 153 -7.17 -0.15 7.08
CA GLU A 153 -6.36 1.02 7.40
C GLU A 153 -6.30 1.26 8.92
N ALA A 154 -7.44 1.12 9.63
CA ALA A 154 -7.53 1.30 11.08
C ALA A 154 -6.74 0.29 11.91
N ILE A 155 -6.35 -0.84 11.34
CA ILE A 155 -5.51 -1.84 12.02
C ILE A 155 -4.08 -1.29 12.26
N THR A 156 -3.56 -0.49 11.38
CA THR A 156 -2.19 0.05 11.48
C THR A 156 -1.97 0.88 12.75
N PRO A 157 -2.78 1.89 13.10
CA PRO A 157 -2.63 2.60 14.37
C PRO A 157 -2.82 1.68 15.59
N LEU A 158 -3.66 0.66 15.51
CA LEU A 158 -3.78 -0.35 16.57
C LEU A 158 -2.45 -1.08 16.80
N ILE A 159 -1.85 -1.60 15.72
CA ILE A 159 -0.54 -2.30 15.77
C ILE A 159 0.54 -1.36 16.33
N ILE A 160 0.61 -0.11 15.88
CA ILE A 160 1.58 0.88 16.36
C ILE A 160 1.43 1.10 17.87
N ASN A 161 0.22 1.23 18.40
CA ASN A 161 -0.02 1.40 19.82
C ASN A 161 0.37 0.14 20.62
N MET A 162 0.09 -1.04 20.11
CA MET A 162 0.52 -2.31 20.70
C MET A 162 2.04 -2.41 20.73
N ASN A 163 2.73 -2.09 19.64
CA ASN A 163 4.19 -2.10 19.55
C ASN A 163 4.80 -1.14 20.58
N LYS A 164 4.26 0.08 20.72
CA LYS A 164 4.70 1.07 21.72
C LYS A 164 4.52 0.55 23.15
N LYS A 165 3.38 -0.06 23.44
CA LYS A 165 3.03 -0.55 24.79
C LYS A 165 3.88 -1.73 25.21
N HIS A 166 4.07 -2.69 24.32
CA HIS A 166 4.71 -3.97 24.63
C HIS A 166 6.19 -4.01 24.24
N LYS A 167 6.71 -2.96 23.58
CA LYS A 167 8.09 -2.89 23.04
C LYS A 167 8.45 -4.11 22.19
N HIS A 168 7.49 -4.57 21.42
CA HIS A 168 7.58 -5.74 20.56
C HIS A 168 6.91 -5.44 19.21
N GLU A 169 7.37 -6.08 18.14
CA GLU A 169 6.77 -5.96 16.82
C GLU A 169 5.61 -6.95 16.68
N PHE A 170 4.42 -6.41 16.46
CA PHE A 170 3.22 -7.18 16.15
C PHE A 170 2.87 -7.00 14.67
N SER A 171 2.26 -8.01 14.11
CA SER A 171 1.59 -7.96 12.81
C SER A 171 0.35 -8.86 12.85
N ILE A 172 -0.31 -9.03 11.72
CA ILE A 172 -1.55 -9.79 11.61
C ILE A 172 -1.28 -11.07 10.86
N LYS A 173 -1.87 -12.14 11.38
CA LYS A 173 -1.99 -13.42 10.72
C LYS A 173 -3.38 -13.99 11.00
N PHE A 174 -4.08 -14.37 9.95
CA PHE A 174 -5.37 -15.06 10.02
C PHE A 174 -5.14 -16.57 10.06
N ILE A 175 -5.85 -17.25 10.98
CA ILE A 175 -5.69 -18.69 11.27
C ILE A 175 -7.00 -19.41 10.96
#